data_16ca7b7705334a1bbcb73829d278f0f6
#
_entry.id   16ca7b7705334a1bbcb73829d278f0f6
#
_cell.length_a   1.000
_cell.length_b   1.000
_cell.length_c   1.000
_cell.angle_alpha   90.00
_cell.angle_beta   90.00
_cell.angle_gamma   90.00
#
_symmetry.space_group_name_H-M   'P 1'
#
loop_
_entity.id
_entity.type
_entity.pdbx_description
1 polymer ?
#
loop_
_entity_poly.entity_id
_entity_poly.type
_entity_poly.pdbx_seq_one_letter_code
_entity_poly.pdbx_strand_id
1 'polypeptide(L)'
;PEPMTLAATEKTLTMPVSKPCFGVGFKEEPLPADDLRTEALYDLVLSCIVGGMSPLYRRLYDEGLVNPGFGGEVLRVDGCCCILFTGESDVPDTVRQLLLDEIARVRAAGVDREVFTLCKNEKYGQLIENLENVEDSASQMADFALSGQTVAQQISMLAGLTAEDADAALQHILCTDRMATMYIQPDGTAQAAEEDEEEEE
;
A
#
# COMPACT_ATOMS: atom_id res chain seq x y z
N PRO A 1 -8.38 -21.88 -3.44
CA PRO A 1 -7.49 -20.89 -2.88
C PRO A 1 -6.05 -21.13 -3.34
N GLU A 2 -5.33 -20.07 -3.58
CA GLU A 2 -3.92 -20.11 -3.94
C GLU A 2 -3.05 -20.68 -2.80
N PRO A 3 -2.02 -21.50 -3.10
CA PRO A 3 -1.09 -21.95 -2.06
C PRO A 3 -0.39 -20.77 -1.39
N MET A 4 -0.20 -20.81 -0.08
CA MET A 4 0.55 -19.77 0.66
C MET A 4 2.07 -19.77 0.36
N THR A 5 2.58 -20.81 -0.29
CA THR A 5 3.97 -20.89 -0.71
C THR A 5 4.24 -20.01 -1.93
N LEU A 6 5.41 -19.38 -1.96
CA LEU A 6 5.86 -18.56 -3.09
C LEU A 6 6.59 -19.42 -4.12
N ALA A 7 6.30 -19.18 -5.40
CA ALA A 7 7.04 -19.82 -6.50
C ALA A 7 8.43 -19.20 -6.70
N ALA A 8 8.59 -17.92 -6.39
CA ALA A 8 9.84 -17.18 -6.40
C ALA A 8 9.79 -16.06 -5.37
N THR A 9 10.92 -15.73 -4.78
CA THR A 9 11.06 -14.66 -3.78
C THR A 9 11.65 -13.39 -4.35
N GLU A 10 12.26 -13.46 -5.55
CA GLU A 10 12.82 -12.30 -6.23
C GLU A 10 12.76 -12.48 -7.75
N LYS A 11 12.51 -11.39 -8.47
CA LYS A 11 12.56 -11.33 -9.92
C LYS A 11 12.98 -9.95 -10.40
N THR A 12 13.91 -9.91 -11.36
CA THR A 12 14.29 -8.69 -12.07
C THR A 12 13.85 -8.78 -13.53
N LEU A 13 13.26 -7.71 -14.03
CA LEU A 13 12.88 -7.52 -15.43
C LEU A 13 13.60 -6.29 -15.98
N THR A 14 13.80 -6.24 -17.28
CA THR A 14 14.28 -5.05 -18.01
C THR A 14 13.16 -4.57 -18.93
N MET A 15 12.78 -3.31 -18.83
CA MET A 15 11.64 -2.73 -19.56
C MET A 15 11.93 -1.27 -19.94
N PRO A 16 11.19 -0.70 -20.91
CA PRO A 16 11.29 0.72 -21.28
C PRO A 16 10.67 1.62 -20.19
N VAL A 17 11.40 1.83 -19.12
CA VAL A 17 11.06 2.74 -18.01
C VAL A 17 12.19 3.75 -17.85
N SER A 18 11.87 5.00 -17.49
CA SER A 18 12.86 6.06 -17.27
C SER A 18 13.64 5.90 -15.97
N LYS A 19 13.02 5.29 -14.95
CA LYS A 19 13.64 5.03 -13.65
C LYS A 19 13.42 3.58 -13.20
N PRO A 20 14.32 3.04 -12.37
CA PRO A 20 14.10 1.74 -11.76
C PRO A 20 12.82 1.73 -10.92
N CYS A 21 11.96 0.73 -11.15
CA CYS A 21 10.78 0.49 -10.34
C CYS A 21 11.00 -0.73 -9.47
N PHE A 22 10.36 -0.75 -8.31
CA PHE A 22 10.39 -1.91 -7.43
C PHE A 22 9.01 -2.20 -6.85
N GLY A 23 8.81 -3.46 -6.49
CA GLY A 23 7.64 -3.92 -5.77
C GLY A 23 8.06 -4.91 -4.68
N VAL A 24 7.54 -4.70 -3.47
CA VAL A 24 7.69 -5.64 -2.34
C VAL A 24 6.29 -6.14 -1.99
N GLY A 25 6.04 -7.42 -2.24
CA GLY A 25 4.74 -8.04 -2.01
C GLY A 25 4.79 -9.04 -0.86
N PHE A 26 3.76 -9.03 -0.03
CA PHE A 26 3.53 -10.01 1.03
C PHE A 26 2.25 -10.77 0.71
N LYS A 27 2.35 -12.09 0.64
CA LYS A 27 1.18 -12.94 0.44
C LYS A 27 0.46 -13.13 1.76
N GLU A 28 -0.84 -12.83 1.77
CA GLU A 28 -1.67 -12.90 2.97
C GLU A 28 -2.77 -13.96 2.81
N GLU A 29 -3.35 -14.39 3.93
CA GLU A 29 -4.51 -15.28 3.90
C GLU A 29 -5.66 -14.60 3.16
N PRO A 30 -6.36 -15.33 2.28
CA PRO A 30 -7.49 -14.77 1.56
C PRO A 30 -8.56 -14.23 2.51
N LEU A 31 -9.00 -13.00 2.27
CA LEU A 31 -10.08 -12.38 3.02
C LEU A 31 -11.44 -12.73 2.40
N PRO A 32 -12.47 -13.05 3.20
CA PRO A 32 -13.85 -13.16 2.72
C PRO A 32 -14.28 -11.87 2.01
N ALA A 33 -15.13 -11.99 0.98
CA ALA A 33 -15.56 -10.84 0.19
C ALA A 33 -16.29 -9.76 0.99
N ASP A 34 -16.93 -10.14 2.08
CA ASP A 34 -17.67 -9.28 3.01
C ASP A 34 -16.84 -8.78 4.20
N ASP A 35 -15.55 -9.19 4.31
CA ASP A 35 -14.66 -8.73 5.38
C ASP A 35 -13.97 -7.41 5.02
N LEU A 36 -14.77 -6.35 4.89
CA LEU A 36 -14.27 -5.00 4.65
C LEU A 36 -13.60 -4.40 5.90
N ARG A 37 -13.89 -4.93 7.10
CA ARG A 37 -13.25 -4.45 8.32
C ARG A 37 -11.76 -4.79 8.33
N THR A 38 -11.41 -6.02 8.02
CA THR A 38 -10.01 -6.44 7.98
C THR A 38 -9.25 -5.73 6.87
N GLU A 39 -9.86 -5.55 5.70
CA GLU A 39 -9.27 -4.77 4.60
C GLU A 39 -9.00 -3.32 5.01
N ALA A 40 -9.99 -2.62 5.57
CA ALA A 40 -9.82 -1.25 6.04
C ALA A 40 -8.77 -1.14 7.16
N LEU A 41 -8.65 -2.16 8.01
CA LEU A 41 -7.63 -2.23 9.05
C LEU A 41 -6.23 -2.38 8.44
N TYR A 42 -6.06 -3.24 7.43
CA TYR A 42 -4.79 -3.40 6.71
C TYR A 42 -4.38 -2.10 6.03
N ASP A 43 -5.32 -1.42 5.35
CA ASP A 43 -5.09 -0.10 4.76
C ASP A 43 -4.63 0.95 5.77
N LEU A 44 -5.21 0.96 6.99
CA LEU A 44 -4.76 1.86 8.06
C LEU A 44 -3.35 1.51 8.54
N VAL A 45 -3.04 0.22 8.66
CA VAL A 45 -1.67 -0.23 8.99
C VAL A 45 -0.68 0.25 7.94
N LEU A 46 -1.00 0.09 6.64
CA LEU A 46 -0.15 0.57 5.55
C LEU A 46 0.01 2.10 5.59
N SER A 47 -1.07 2.82 5.84
CA SER A 47 -1.03 4.29 5.99
C SER A 47 -0.12 4.73 7.15
N CYS A 48 -0.07 3.96 8.25
CA CYS A 48 0.83 4.23 9.36
C CYS A 48 2.31 3.96 9.02
N ILE A 49 2.59 3.01 8.10
CA ILE A 49 3.95 2.61 7.72
C ILE A 49 4.49 3.50 6.59
N VAL A 50 3.72 3.67 5.50
CA VAL A 50 4.15 4.35 4.27
C VAL A 50 3.20 5.46 3.80
N GLY A 51 2.15 5.78 4.52
CA GLY A 51 1.26 6.90 4.17
C GLY A 51 1.96 8.25 4.31
N GLY A 52 1.44 9.29 3.67
CA GLY A 52 2.03 10.63 3.64
C GLY A 52 2.29 11.27 5.01
N MET A 53 1.61 10.79 6.05
CA MET A 53 1.82 11.23 7.44
C MET A 53 2.83 10.38 8.21
N SER A 54 3.30 9.25 7.63
CA SER A 54 4.25 8.36 8.29
C SER A 54 5.65 8.97 8.34
N PRO A 55 6.42 8.73 9.40
CA PRO A 55 7.81 9.20 9.49
C PRO A 55 8.70 8.60 8.40
N LEU A 56 8.46 7.33 8.01
CA LEU A 56 9.24 6.67 6.95
C LEU A 56 9.01 7.36 5.61
N TYR A 57 7.74 7.58 5.20
CA TYR A 57 7.44 8.24 3.92
C TYR A 57 8.09 9.62 3.83
N ARG A 58 7.93 10.44 4.88
CA ARG A 58 8.55 11.78 4.93
C ARG A 58 10.06 11.72 4.74
N ARG A 59 10.72 10.82 5.46
CA ARG A 59 12.17 10.63 5.34
C ARG A 59 12.57 10.25 3.92
N LEU A 60 11.92 9.23 3.35
CA LEU A 60 12.22 8.75 1.99
C LEU A 60 12.01 9.84 0.95
N TYR A 61 10.94 10.62 1.09
CA TYR A 61 10.61 11.72 0.19
C TYR A 61 11.58 12.90 0.34
N ASP A 62 11.86 13.33 1.57
CA ASP A 62 12.76 14.46 1.85
C ASP A 62 14.22 14.15 1.45
N GLU A 63 14.64 12.89 1.55
CA GLU A 63 15.96 12.42 1.11
C GLU A 63 15.99 12.16 -0.44
N GLY A 64 14.88 12.32 -1.15
CA GLY A 64 14.78 12.10 -2.60
C GLY A 64 14.91 10.63 -3.02
N LEU A 65 14.69 9.69 -2.08
CA LEU A 65 14.82 8.26 -2.33
C LEU A 65 13.61 7.66 -3.05
N VAL A 66 12.46 8.33 -2.97
CA VAL A 66 11.22 7.93 -3.66
C VAL A 66 10.51 9.16 -4.20
N ASN A 67 9.64 8.95 -5.18
CA ASN A 67 8.72 9.95 -5.71
C ASN A 67 7.33 9.85 -5.01
N PRO A 68 6.37 10.77 -5.31
CA PRO A 68 5.03 10.73 -4.74
C PRO A 68 4.22 9.46 -5.06
N GLY A 69 4.64 8.67 -6.04
CA GLY A 69 4.01 7.40 -6.41
C GLY A 69 4.37 6.24 -5.48
N PHE A 70 5.31 6.43 -4.53
CA PHE A 70 5.60 5.37 -3.56
C PHE A 70 4.47 5.22 -2.56
N GLY A 71 4.02 3.98 -2.36
CA GLY A 71 2.93 3.69 -1.42
C GLY A 71 2.73 2.21 -1.19
N GLY A 72 1.71 1.91 -0.40
CA GLY A 72 1.27 0.55 -0.11
C GLY A 72 -0.21 0.38 -0.39
N GLU A 73 -0.58 -0.80 -0.89
CA GLU A 73 -1.97 -1.15 -1.18
C GLU A 73 -2.30 -2.58 -0.75
N VAL A 74 -3.56 -2.83 -0.46
CA VAL A 74 -4.11 -4.17 -0.25
C VAL A 74 -4.75 -4.63 -1.54
N LEU A 75 -4.17 -5.63 -2.18
CA LEU A 75 -4.75 -6.27 -3.36
C LEU A 75 -5.55 -7.50 -2.93
N ARG A 76 -6.86 -7.43 -3.14
CA ARG A 76 -7.78 -8.52 -2.82
C ARG A 76 -8.53 -8.96 -4.07
N VAL A 77 -8.40 -10.24 -4.37
CA VAL A 77 -9.18 -10.93 -5.41
C VAL A 77 -9.71 -12.23 -4.83
N ASP A 78 -10.68 -12.87 -5.51
CA ASP A 78 -11.26 -14.12 -5.03
C ASP A 78 -10.18 -15.19 -4.83
N GLY A 79 -10.07 -15.69 -3.60
CA GLY A 79 -9.11 -16.71 -3.19
C GLY A 79 -7.65 -16.25 -3.03
N CYS A 80 -7.37 -14.93 -3.13
CA CYS A 80 -6.03 -14.39 -2.94
C CYS A 80 -6.08 -13.03 -2.25
N CYS A 81 -5.16 -12.81 -1.33
CA CYS A 81 -4.88 -11.50 -0.74
C CYS A 81 -3.38 -11.26 -0.71
N CYS A 82 -2.95 -10.07 -1.06
CA CYS A 82 -1.58 -9.65 -0.88
C CYS A 82 -1.50 -8.15 -0.54
N ILE A 83 -0.44 -7.81 0.17
CA ILE A 83 -0.08 -6.43 0.47
C ILE A 83 1.12 -6.07 -0.40
N LEU A 84 1.01 -4.99 -1.17
CA LEU A 84 2.03 -4.54 -2.10
C LEU A 84 2.56 -3.17 -1.67
N PHE A 85 3.87 -3.01 -1.73
CA PHE A 85 4.54 -1.70 -1.66
C PHE A 85 5.25 -1.50 -2.99
N THR A 86 4.94 -0.42 -3.68
CA THR A 86 5.47 -0.13 -5.02
C THR A 86 5.99 1.29 -5.10
N GLY A 87 6.98 1.51 -5.96
CA GLY A 87 7.54 2.82 -6.19
C GLY A 87 8.68 2.82 -7.19
N GLU A 88 9.17 4.02 -7.47
CA GLU A 88 10.36 4.27 -8.28
C GLU A 88 11.47 4.80 -7.38
N SER A 89 12.70 4.34 -7.61
CA SER A 89 13.87 4.77 -6.85
C SER A 89 15.16 4.44 -7.59
N ASP A 90 16.13 5.33 -7.52
CA ASP A 90 17.50 5.07 -8.00
C ASP A 90 18.25 4.08 -7.09
N VAL A 91 17.74 3.85 -5.89
CA VAL A 91 18.34 2.98 -4.86
C VAL A 91 17.29 2.03 -4.24
N PRO A 92 16.61 1.20 -5.05
CA PRO A 92 15.44 0.42 -4.62
C PRO A 92 15.75 -0.54 -3.46
N ASP A 93 16.96 -1.12 -3.41
CA ASP A 93 17.36 -2.00 -2.29
C ASP A 93 17.45 -1.27 -0.96
N THR A 94 17.89 0.00 -0.98
CA THR A 94 17.93 0.84 0.22
C THR A 94 16.52 1.15 0.71
N VAL A 95 15.61 1.51 -0.19
CA VAL A 95 14.21 1.76 0.15
C VAL A 95 13.55 0.50 0.70
N ARG A 96 13.76 -0.64 0.04
CA ARG A 96 13.25 -1.94 0.54
C ARG A 96 13.75 -2.24 1.95
N GLN A 97 15.04 -2.04 2.23
CA GLN A 97 15.58 -2.31 3.56
C GLN A 97 14.98 -1.38 4.62
N LEU A 98 14.85 -0.07 4.33
CA LEU A 98 14.22 0.89 5.23
C LEU A 98 12.74 0.55 5.50
N LEU A 99 12.03 0.07 4.48
CA LEU A 99 10.66 -0.42 4.64
C LEU A 99 10.59 -1.64 5.59
N LEU A 100 11.47 -2.63 5.40
CA LEU A 100 11.52 -3.81 6.25
C LEU A 100 11.90 -3.49 7.70
N ASP A 101 12.84 -2.57 7.89
CA ASP A 101 13.24 -2.09 9.21
C ASP A 101 12.07 -1.38 9.92
N GLU A 102 11.29 -0.58 9.19
CA GLU A 102 10.10 0.08 9.74
C GLU A 102 8.99 -0.92 10.07
N ILE A 103 8.73 -1.90 9.20
CA ILE A 103 7.78 -2.98 9.50
C ILE A 103 8.18 -3.73 10.78
N ALA A 104 9.47 -4.04 10.92
CA ALA A 104 9.98 -4.70 12.13
C ALA A 104 9.83 -3.81 13.37
N ARG A 105 10.12 -2.50 13.23
CA ARG A 105 9.96 -1.52 14.32
C ARG A 105 8.52 -1.42 14.78
N VAL A 106 7.56 -1.22 13.86
CA VAL A 106 6.14 -1.07 14.24
C VAL A 106 5.56 -2.39 14.77
N ARG A 107 6.02 -3.53 14.29
CA ARG A 107 5.62 -4.83 14.84
C ARG A 107 6.07 -5.01 16.29
N ALA A 108 7.27 -4.53 16.64
CA ALA A 108 7.83 -4.64 17.98
C ALA A 108 7.26 -3.61 18.96
N ALA A 109 7.06 -2.37 18.51
CA ALA A 109 6.67 -1.23 19.35
C ALA A 109 5.17 -0.90 19.30
N GLY A 110 4.44 -1.43 18.32
CA GLY A 110 3.11 -1.00 17.93
C GLY A 110 3.12 0.21 17.01
N VAL A 111 1.98 0.50 16.38
CA VAL A 111 1.76 1.70 15.59
C VAL A 111 1.78 2.94 16.50
N ASP A 112 2.30 4.05 15.98
CA ASP A 112 2.19 5.33 16.67
C ASP A 112 0.73 5.76 16.76
N ARG A 113 0.26 6.04 17.98
CA ARG A 113 -1.16 6.33 18.26
C ARG A 113 -1.63 7.65 17.65
N GLU A 114 -0.74 8.63 17.55
CA GLU A 114 -1.03 9.90 16.93
C GLU A 114 -1.10 9.74 15.40
N VAL A 115 -0.12 9.09 14.79
CA VAL A 115 -0.12 8.77 13.36
C VAL A 115 -1.35 7.94 12.98
N PHE A 116 -1.69 6.90 13.77
CA PHE A 116 -2.90 6.11 13.53
C PHE A 116 -4.17 6.97 13.53
N THR A 117 -4.28 7.89 14.49
CA THR A 117 -5.44 8.79 14.58
C THR A 117 -5.51 9.72 13.37
N LEU A 118 -4.38 10.25 12.92
CA LEU A 118 -4.31 11.11 11.73
C LEU A 118 -4.70 10.35 10.46
N CYS A 119 -4.15 9.16 10.23
CA CYS A 119 -4.48 8.32 9.08
C CYS A 119 -5.96 7.90 9.08
N LYS A 120 -6.51 7.58 10.25
CA LYS A 120 -7.94 7.27 10.39
C LYS A 120 -8.82 8.46 10.05
N ASN A 121 -8.46 9.67 10.52
CA ASN A 121 -9.19 10.89 10.21
C ASN A 121 -9.11 11.26 8.73
N GLU A 122 -7.95 11.04 8.09
CA GLU A 122 -7.77 11.22 6.64
C GLU A 122 -8.71 10.30 5.85
N LYS A 123 -8.73 8.99 6.16
CA LYS A 123 -9.65 8.04 5.51
C LYS A 123 -11.11 8.38 5.75
N TYR A 124 -11.46 8.85 6.95
CA TYR A 124 -12.80 9.33 7.26
C TYR A 124 -13.15 10.57 6.42
N GLY A 125 -12.23 11.54 6.34
CA GLY A 125 -12.39 12.74 5.50
C GLY A 125 -12.63 12.38 4.03
N GLN A 126 -11.83 11.48 3.48
CA GLN A 126 -11.97 10.98 2.11
C GLN A 126 -13.33 10.31 1.86
N LEU A 127 -13.79 9.48 2.82
CA LEU A 127 -15.11 8.85 2.74
C LEU A 127 -16.24 9.89 2.69
N ILE A 128 -16.13 10.97 3.46
CA ILE A 128 -17.12 12.06 3.46
C ILE A 128 -17.03 12.89 2.18
N GLU A 129 -15.81 13.24 1.73
CA GLU A 129 -15.57 14.00 0.51
C GLU A 129 -16.17 13.29 -0.73
N ASN A 130 -15.99 11.98 -0.83
CA ASN A 130 -16.59 11.18 -1.91
C ASN A 130 -18.13 11.26 -1.91
N LEU A 131 -18.77 11.51 -0.77
CA LEU A 131 -20.23 11.67 -0.70
C LEU A 131 -20.72 13.03 -1.19
N GLU A 132 -19.86 14.03 -1.35
CA GLU A 132 -20.22 15.35 -1.87
C GLU A 132 -20.30 15.35 -3.40
N ASN A 133 -19.63 14.38 -4.07
CA ASN A 133 -19.69 14.18 -5.50
C ASN A 133 -20.70 13.10 -5.86
N VAL A 134 -21.64 13.37 -6.77
CA VAL A 134 -22.72 12.44 -7.13
C VAL A 134 -22.19 11.16 -7.80
N GLU A 135 -21.18 11.28 -8.66
CA GLU A 135 -20.60 10.15 -9.40
C GLU A 135 -19.79 9.25 -8.46
N ASP A 136 -18.95 9.85 -7.61
CA ASP A 136 -18.16 9.12 -6.60
C ASP A 136 -19.07 8.46 -5.56
N SER A 137 -20.12 9.17 -5.10
CA SER A 137 -21.15 8.60 -4.22
C SER A 137 -21.82 7.38 -4.82
N ALA A 138 -22.21 7.44 -6.09
CA ALA A 138 -22.89 6.35 -6.75
C ALA A 138 -21.97 5.13 -6.89
N SER A 139 -20.71 5.33 -7.29
CA SER A 139 -19.69 4.28 -7.39
C SER A 139 -19.42 3.64 -6.02
N GLN A 140 -19.19 4.46 -4.99
CA GLN A 140 -18.94 3.98 -3.64
C GLN A 140 -20.13 3.20 -3.05
N MET A 141 -21.37 3.69 -3.27
CA MET A 141 -22.56 2.98 -2.83
C MET A 141 -22.72 1.63 -3.55
N ALA A 142 -22.37 1.56 -4.84
CA ALA A 142 -22.41 0.32 -5.61
C ALA A 142 -21.39 -0.69 -5.07
N ASP A 143 -20.15 -0.26 -4.81
CA ASP A 143 -19.09 -1.11 -4.27
C ASP A 143 -19.47 -1.68 -2.90
N PHE A 144 -20.00 -0.85 -2.00
CA PHE A 144 -20.45 -1.33 -0.69
C PHE A 144 -21.66 -2.26 -0.81
N ALA A 145 -22.59 -1.98 -1.73
CA ALA A 145 -23.76 -2.84 -1.95
C ALA A 145 -23.36 -4.22 -2.49
N LEU A 146 -22.33 -4.31 -3.35
CA LEU A 146 -21.79 -5.58 -3.84
C LEU A 146 -21.20 -6.42 -2.70
N SER A 147 -20.68 -5.78 -1.66
CA SER A 147 -20.19 -6.44 -0.44
C SER A 147 -21.28 -6.59 0.64
N GLY A 148 -22.55 -6.32 0.31
CA GLY A 148 -23.68 -6.42 1.25
C GLY A 148 -23.70 -5.38 2.35
N GLN A 149 -23.02 -4.25 2.19
CA GLN A 149 -22.88 -3.20 3.19
C GLN A 149 -23.43 -1.85 2.70
N THR A 150 -23.61 -0.94 3.64
CA THR A 150 -24.03 0.43 3.37
C THR A 150 -22.92 1.42 3.78
N VAL A 151 -22.95 2.64 3.23
CA VAL A 151 -22.06 3.73 3.61
C VAL A 151 -22.08 3.97 5.12
N ALA A 152 -23.26 3.97 5.75
CA ALA A 152 -23.39 4.18 7.20
C ALA A 152 -22.70 3.08 8.01
N GLN A 153 -22.73 1.82 7.54
CA GLN A 153 -22.01 0.72 8.17
C GLN A 153 -20.49 0.90 8.02
N GLN A 154 -20.03 1.35 6.85
CA GLN A 154 -18.61 1.64 6.62
C GLN A 154 -18.10 2.75 7.53
N ILE A 155 -18.84 3.86 7.64
CA ILE A 155 -18.51 4.96 8.56
C ILE A 155 -18.42 4.44 10.01
N SER A 156 -19.40 3.65 10.44
CA SER A 156 -19.43 3.12 11.82
C SER A 156 -18.29 2.12 12.06
N MET A 157 -17.98 1.29 11.06
CA MET A 157 -16.87 0.33 11.09
C MET A 157 -15.53 1.07 11.20
N LEU A 158 -15.27 2.04 10.33
CA LEU A 158 -14.04 2.83 10.36
C LEU A 158 -13.90 3.58 11.71
N ALA A 159 -14.98 4.17 12.22
CA ALA A 159 -14.98 4.81 13.53
C ALA A 159 -14.60 3.86 14.67
N GLY A 160 -14.99 2.59 14.56
CA GLY A 160 -14.73 1.55 15.57
C GLY A 160 -13.34 0.90 15.49
N LEU A 161 -12.50 1.19 14.46
CA LEU A 161 -11.14 0.67 14.39
C LEU A 161 -10.26 1.34 15.43
N THR A 162 -9.40 0.55 16.08
CA THR A 162 -8.48 1.03 17.11
C THR A 162 -7.02 0.73 16.76
N ALA A 163 -6.10 1.43 17.38
CA ALA A 163 -4.68 1.17 17.20
C ALA A 163 -4.27 -0.19 17.78
N GLU A 164 -5.01 -0.69 18.77
CA GLU A 164 -4.85 -2.05 19.30
C GLU A 164 -5.25 -3.12 18.27
N ASP A 165 -6.29 -2.87 17.46
CA ASP A 165 -6.64 -3.73 16.33
C ASP A 165 -5.49 -3.76 15.30
N ALA A 166 -4.88 -2.60 15.00
CA ALA A 166 -3.74 -2.50 14.09
C ALA A 166 -2.52 -3.26 14.62
N ASP A 167 -2.21 -3.13 15.91
CA ASP A 167 -1.11 -3.87 16.55
C ASP A 167 -1.36 -5.38 16.48
N ALA A 168 -2.59 -5.82 16.70
CA ALA A 168 -2.95 -7.23 16.60
C ALA A 168 -2.82 -7.75 15.16
N ALA A 169 -3.27 -6.99 14.16
CA ALA A 169 -3.14 -7.35 12.76
C ALA A 169 -1.67 -7.50 12.33
N LEU A 170 -0.79 -6.58 12.76
CA LEU A 170 0.64 -6.61 12.48
C LEU A 170 1.37 -7.88 12.94
N GLN A 171 0.81 -8.62 13.90
CA GLN A 171 1.41 -9.89 14.31
C GLN A 171 1.24 -10.99 13.26
N HIS A 172 0.33 -10.83 12.31
CA HIS A 172 -0.07 -11.86 11.36
C HIS A 172 0.20 -11.51 9.89
N ILE A 173 0.25 -10.21 9.55
CA ILE A 173 0.51 -9.71 8.20
C ILE A 173 1.96 -9.26 8.00
N LEU A 174 2.37 -9.01 6.75
CA LEU A 174 3.70 -8.53 6.38
C LEU A 174 4.84 -9.46 6.84
N CYS A 175 4.58 -10.76 6.83
CA CYS A 175 5.55 -11.78 7.25
C CYS A 175 6.60 -12.02 6.17
N THR A 176 7.87 -11.89 6.49
CA THR A 176 8.99 -11.98 5.54
C THR A 176 9.19 -13.36 4.92
N ASP A 177 8.66 -14.42 5.52
CA ASP A 177 8.63 -15.77 4.95
C ASP A 177 7.65 -15.91 3.77
N ARG A 178 6.74 -14.94 3.61
CA ARG A 178 5.76 -14.85 2.54
C ARG A 178 5.98 -13.61 1.66
N MET A 179 7.20 -13.08 1.65
CA MET A 179 7.57 -11.89 0.90
C MET A 179 8.24 -12.24 -0.44
N ALA A 180 7.87 -11.52 -1.48
CA ALA A 180 8.56 -11.49 -2.76
C ALA A 180 8.92 -10.06 -3.16
N THR A 181 10.03 -9.91 -3.89
CA THR A 181 10.47 -8.60 -4.41
C THR A 181 10.56 -8.68 -5.93
N MET A 182 10.13 -7.63 -6.60
CA MET A 182 10.31 -7.45 -8.04
C MET A 182 11.03 -6.13 -8.31
N TYR A 183 11.97 -6.18 -9.27
CA TYR A 183 12.66 -5.02 -9.78
C TYR A 183 12.40 -4.90 -11.29
N ILE A 184 12.17 -3.69 -11.76
CA ILE A 184 12.14 -3.34 -13.17
C ILE A 184 13.27 -2.35 -13.41
N GLN A 185 14.23 -2.74 -14.24
CA GLN A 185 15.38 -1.93 -14.60
C GLN A 185 15.15 -1.28 -15.97
N PRO A 186 15.57 -0.01 -16.16
CA PRO A 186 15.55 0.64 -17.47
C PRO A 186 16.33 -0.15 -18.51
N ASP A 187 15.79 -0.25 -19.72
CA ASP A 187 16.52 -0.79 -20.89
C ASP A 187 17.26 0.29 -21.70
N GLY A 188 17.13 1.54 -21.28
CA GLY A 188 17.76 2.72 -21.91
C GLY A 188 16.95 3.33 -23.06
N THR A 189 15.89 2.70 -23.53
CA THR A 189 15.13 3.22 -24.68
C THR A 189 14.21 4.38 -24.31
N ALA A 190 13.66 4.40 -23.09
CA ALA A 190 12.80 5.51 -22.63
C ALA A 190 13.59 6.80 -22.41
N GLN A 191 14.81 6.73 -21.90
CA GLN A 191 15.68 7.91 -21.72
C GLN A 191 16.12 8.51 -23.05
N ALA A 192 16.42 7.69 -24.06
CA ALA A 192 16.76 8.16 -25.39
C ALA A 192 15.60 8.91 -26.08
N ALA A 193 14.35 8.51 -25.80
CA ALA A 193 13.18 9.19 -26.35
C ALA A 193 12.92 10.56 -25.70
N GLU A 194 13.19 10.70 -24.38
CA GLU A 194 13.07 11.99 -23.66
C GLU A 194 14.17 12.99 -24.10
N GLU A 195 15.40 12.52 -24.35
CA GLU A 195 16.52 13.36 -24.85
C GLU A 195 16.26 13.88 -26.28
N ASP A 196 15.67 13.04 -27.16
CA ASP A 196 15.32 13.42 -28.53
C ASP A 196 14.18 14.50 -28.56
N GLU A 197 13.23 14.45 -27.63
CA GLU A 197 12.16 15.44 -27.51
C GLU A 197 12.66 16.80 -26.96
N GLU A 198 13.63 16.80 -26.03
CA GLU A 198 14.25 18.04 -25.51
C GLU A 198 15.18 18.74 -26.52
N GLU A 199 15.75 18.02 -27.51
CA GLU A 199 16.57 18.61 -28.57
C GLU A 199 15.73 19.19 -29.70
N GLU A 200 14.43 18.89 -29.82
CA GLU A 200 13.52 19.42 -30.85
C GLU A 200 12.72 20.67 -30.38
N GLU A 201 12.78 21.08 -29.11
CA GLU A 201 12.16 22.31 -28.57
C GLU A 201 13.18 23.47 -28.52
#